data_b4c1c7f457dc893f36e9e42d0ead0493
#
_entry.id   b4c1c7f457dc893f36e9e42d0ead0493
#
_cell.length_a   1.000
_cell.length_b   1.000
_cell.length_c   1.000
_cell.angle_alpha   90.00
_cell.angle_beta   90.00
_cell.angle_gamma   90.00
#
_symmetry.space_group_name_H-M   'P 1'
#
loop_
_entity.id
_entity.type
_entity.pdbx_description
1 polymer ?
#
loop_
_entity_poly.entity_id
_entity_poly.type
_entity_poly.pdbx_seq_one_letter_code
_entity_poly.pdbx_strand_id
1 'polypeptide(L)'
;MQFGVGEKAIAESKEELDKYSAFIDLHIEQGPFLERRGIEIGVPSGIVGITRLVVSVKGVANHAGTTPMDERKDAMRVAAELIHNWFGWMDWQKELVCNIGVLELSSGHVSVVPEEARFVLELRSIDDMAVERACSEFSAMAEISAPCSVSIEKLGTKLAVLLDERLVKTIKESAANAGYSVAVMPSSASHDSSPLAHVIPTGMIFVPSHNGISHLKGEFTSNSDLIRSAKVLKETLLRIGDSF
;
A
#
# COMPACT_ATOMS: atom_id res chain seq x y z
N MET A 1 -22.78 14.22 10.76
CA MET A 1 -22.41 12.79 10.88
C MET A 1 -23.37 11.98 10.03
N GLN A 2 -22.85 11.26 9.05
CA GLN A 2 -23.66 10.60 8.00
C GLN A 2 -24.43 9.35 8.51
N PHE A 3 -24.08 8.81 9.68
CA PHE A 3 -24.64 7.56 10.21
C PHE A 3 -25.23 7.67 11.64
N GLY A 4 -25.37 8.87 12.18
CA GLY A 4 -25.97 9.07 13.51
C GLY A 4 -25.17 8.54 14.71
N VAL A 5 -23.94 8.06 14.49
CA VAL A 5 -23.04 7.53 15.53
C VAL A 5 -22.13 8.65 16.02
N GLY A 6 -22.24 9.01 17.30
CA GLY A 6 -21.39 10.03 17.93
C GLY A 6 -20.03 9.45 18.38
N GLU A 7 -19.03 10.33 18.56
CA GLU A 7 -17.69 9.96 19.06
C GLU A 7 -17.72 9.15 20.36
N LYS A 8 -18.66 9.46 21.26
CA LYS A 8 -18.87 8.72 22.52
C LYS A 8 -19.27 7.26 22.26
N ALA A 9 -20.18 7.03 21.32
CA ALA A 9 -20.63 5.67 20.96
C ALA A 9 -19.51 4.86 20.31
N ILE A 10 -18.62 5.52 19.54
CA ILE A 10 -17.42 4.88 18.97
C ILE A 10 -16.43 4.51 20.08
N ALA A 11 -16.21 5.41 21.04
CA ALA A 11 -15.32 5.13 22.17
C ALA A 11 -15.84 4.03 23.11
N GLU A 12 -17.17 3.92 23.23
CA GLU A 12 -17.85 2.90 24.05
C GLU A 12 -17.95 1.54 23.33
N SER A 13 -17.71 1.48 22.02
CA SER A 13 -17.77 0.24 21.22
C SER A 13 -16.49 -0.62 21.31
N LYS A 14 -15.63 -0.36 22.28
CA LYS A 14 -14.40 -1.16 22.50
C LYS A 14 -14.77 -2.60 22.81
N GLU A 15 -14.34 -3.51 21.92
CA GLU A 15 -14.35 -4.93 22.19
C GLU A 15 -13.30 -5.26 23.28
N GLU A 16 -13.62 -6.17 24.19
CA GLU A 16 -12.68 -6.68 25.18
C GLU A 16 -11.78 -7.75 24.51
N LEU A 17 -10.70 -7.28 23.87
CA LEU A 17 -9.82 -8.13 23.05
C LEU A 17 -9.02 -9.14 23.87
N ASP A 18 -8.86 -8.93 25.15
CA ASP A 18 -8.23 -9.85 26.11
C ASP A 18 -8.97 -11.19 26.28
N LYS A 19 -10.23 -11.28 25.80
CA LYS A 19 -10.97 -12.53 25.75
C LYS A 19 -10.56 -13.46 24.60
N TYR A 20 -9.79 -12.94 23.63
CA TYR A 20 -9.40 -13.69 22.45
C TYR A 20 -7.91 -14.02 22.50
N SER A 21 -7.57 -15.28 22.23
CA SER A 21 -6.18 -15.73 22.18
C SER A 21 -5.46 -15.33 20.91
N ALA A 22 -6.19 -15.21 19.79
CA ALA A 22 -5.64 -14.83 18.49
C ALA A 22 -6.76 -14.38 17.53
N PHE A 23 -6.37 -13.65 16.48
CA PHE A 23 -7.21 -13.29 15.35
C PHE A 23 -6.62 -13.87 14.06
N ILE A 24 -7.43 -14.52 13.24
CA ILE A 24 -7.02 -15.02 11.93
C ILE A 24 -7.99 -14.51 10.88
N ASP A 25 -7.44 -13.81 9.89
CA ASP A 25 -8.17 -13.24 8.76
C ASP A 25 -7.93 -14.09 7.51
N LEU A 26 -9.00 -14.58 6.89
CA LEU A 26 -8.96 -15.24 5.61
C LEU A 26 -9.41 -14.28 4.53
N HIS A 27 -8.52 -13.93 3.64
CA HIS A 27 -8.73 -12.87 2.66
C HIS A 27 -8.23 -13.26 1.26
N ILE A 28 -8.72 -12.60 0.25
CA ILE A 28 -8.14 -12.64 -1.10
C ILE A 28 -6.82 -11.85 -1.13
N GLU A 29 -5.87 -12.26 -1.99
CA GLU A 29 -4.58 -11.54 -2.13
C GLU A 29 -4.74 -10.10 -2.59
N GLN A 30 -5.77 -9.81 -3.37
CA GLN A 30 -5.97 -8.52 -4.06
C GLN A 30 -4.84 -8.18 -5.06
N GLY A 31 -4.08 -9.17 -5.46
CA GLY A 31 -2.94 -9.05 -6.37
C GLY A 31 -2.73 -10.30 -7.20
N PRO A 32 -1.80 -10.28 -8.16
CA PRO A 32 -1.59 -11.38 -9.11
C PRO A 32 -0.48 -12.36 -8.72
N PHE A 33 0.14 -12.23 -7.54
CA PHE A 33 1.36 -12.96 -7.20
C PHE A 33 1.12 -14.47 -7.07
N LEU A 34 0.07 -14.86 -6.33
CA LEU A 34 -0.24 -16.27 -6.09
C LEU A 34 -0.68 -16.96 -7.39
N GLU A 35 -1.64 -16.36 -8.11
CA GLU A 35 -2.16 -16.92 -9.36
C GLU A 35 -1.04 -17.09 -10.39
N ARG A 36 -0.24 -16.04 -10.65
CA ARG A 36 0.83 -16.09 -11.66
C ARG A 36 1.92 -17.12 -11.36
N ARG A 37 2.09 -17.50 -10.09
CA ARG A 37 3.08 -18.50 -9.66
C ARG A 37 2.49 -19.87 -9.41
N GLY A 38 1.17 -20.03 -9.56
CA GLY A 38 0.49 -21.29 -9.28
C GLY A 38 0.58 -21.68 -7.78
N ILE A 39 0.65 -20.69 -6.89
CA ILE A 39 0.71 -20.89 -5.44
C ILE A 39 -0.71 -20.83 -4.89
N GLU A 40 -1.08 -21.87 -4.12
CA GLU A 40 -2.45 -22.04 -3.68
C GLU A 40 -2.79 -21.26 -2.41
N ILE A 41 -1.80 -21.04 -1.53
CA ILE A 41 -1.98 -20.33 -0.25
C ILE A 41 -0.87 -19.31 -0.04
N GLY A 42 -1.26 -18.07 0.24
CA GLY A 42 -0.36 -17.03 0.74
C GLY A 42 -0.45 -16.91 2.25
N VAL A 43 0.68 -16.65 2.89
CA VAL A 43 0.74 -16.38 4.33
C VAL A 43 1.42 -15.03 4.53
N PRO A 44 0.65 -13.96 4.79
CA PRO A 44 1.23 -12.67 5.07
C PRO A 44 2.15 -12.68 6.28
N SER A 45 3.37 -12.17 6.12
CA SER A 45 4.31 -11.93 7.23
C SER A 45 4.03 -10.62 7.95
N GLY A 46 3.32 -9.71 7.28
CA GLY A 46 2.95 -8.40 7.78
C GLY A 46 2.17 -7.63 6.73
N ILE A 47 1.68 -6.46 7.13
CA ILE A 47 0.91 -5.54 6.31
C ILE A 47 1.77 -4.30 6.09
N VAL A 48 1.94 -3.89 4.84
CA VAL A 48 2.81 -2.75 4.48
C VAL A 48 2.37 -1.45 5.13
N GLY A 49 3.36 -0.65 5.50
CA GLY A 49 3.18 0.75 5.82
C GLY A 49 2.87 1.59 4.57
N ILE A 50 2.24 2.74 4.76
CA ILE A 50 1.88 3.67 3.69
C ILE A 50 2.26 5.08 4.09
N THR A 51 3.06 5.75 3.25
CA THR A 51 3.35 7.18 3.37
C THR A 51 2.88 7.90 2.14
N ARG A 52 2.25 9.07 2.29
CA ARG A 52 1.82 9.94 1.20
C ARG A 52 2.48 11.28 1.31
N LEU A 53 3.07 11.73 0.19
CA LEU A 53 3.66 13.03 0.03
C LEU A 53 2.84 13.82 -0.99
N VAL A 54 2.43 15.03 -0.63
CA VAL A 54 1.90 16.01 -1.58
C VAL A 54 3.08 16.85 -2.06
N VAL A 55 3.29 16.85 -3.35
CA VAL A 55 4.37 17.59 -4.01
C VAL A 55 3.76 18.72 -4.80
N SER A 56 4.17 19.95 -4.51
CA SER A 56 3.75 21.15 -5.26
C SER A 56 4.97 21.79 -5.90
N VAL A 57 4.96 21.84 -7.22
CA VAL A 57 5.98 22.51 -8.04
C VAL A 57 5.43 23.87 -8.45
N LYS A 58 6.14 24.96 -8.11
CA LYS A 58 5.73 26.33 -8.43
C LYS A 58 6.68 26.97 -9.40
N GLY A 59 6.13 27.42 -10.51
CA GLY A 59 6.77 28.16 -11.58
C GLY A 59 6.14 29.55 -11.78
N VAL A 60 5.99 29.95 -13.03
CA VAL A 60 5.40 31.26 -13.41
C VAL A 60 4.52 31.08 -14.64
N ALA A 61 3.24 31.46 -14.53
CA ALA A 61 2.33 31.47 -15.66
C ALA A 61 2.74 32.53 -16.71
N ASN A 62 2.70 32.15 -17.97
CA ASN A 62 2.96 33.09 -19.07
C ASN A 62 2.35 32.54 -20.38
N HIS A 63 2.32 33.37 -21.42
CA HIS A 63 1.81 32.99 -22.72
C HIS A 63 2.71 31.93 -23.39
N ALA A 64 2.15 30.77 -23.71
CA ALA A 64 2.91 29.62 -24.21
C ALA A 64 3.60 29.86 -25.57
N GLY A 65 3.05 30.72 -26.42
CA GLY A 65 3.59 30.99 -27.75
C GLY A 65 4.65 32.09 -27.77
N THR A 66 4.66 33.02 -26.79
CA THR A 66 5.55 34.18 -26.79
C THR A 66 6.65 34.14 -25.75
N THR A 67 6.61 33.21 -24.82
CA THR A 67 7.67 32.99 -23.82
C THR A 67 8.71 32.05 -24.37
N PRO A 68 9.99 32.46 -24.54
CA PRO A 68 11.07 31.58 -24.97
C PRO A 68 11.24 30.37 -24.07
N MET A 69 11.64 29.23 -24.64
CA MET A 69 11.73 27.96 -23.90
C MET A 69 12.74 27.98 -22.74
N ASP A 70 13.82 28.71 -22.90
CA ASP A 70 14.92 28.91 -21.95
C ASP A 70 14.61 29.89 -20.81
N GLU A 71 13.57 30.73 -21.00
CA GLU A 71 13.13 31.71 -19.99
C GLU A 71 11.95 31.17 -19.15
N ARG A 72 11.39 29.99 -19.50
CA ARG A 72 10.21 29.43 -18.82
C ARG A 72 10.53 28.90 -17.44
N LYS A 73 9.66 29.25 -16.49
CA LYS A 73 9.53 28.52 -15.21
C LYS A 73 8.27 27.67 -15.27
N ASP A 74 8.34 26.61 -16.06
CA ASP A 74 7.23 25.73 -16.37
C ASP A 74 7.12 24.63 -15.30
N ALA A 75 6.11 24.73 -14.44
CA ALA A 75 5.89 23.80 -13.35
C ALA A 75 5.62 22.37 -13.84
N MET A 76 4.91 22.21 -14.96
CA MET A 76 4.64 20.88 -15.50
C MET A 76 5.90 20.21 -16.03
N ARG A 77 6.78 20.95 -16.71
CA ARG A 77 8.05 20.41 -17.19
C ARG A 77 8.91 19.88 -16.04
N VAL A 78 9.05 20.69 -14.97
CA VAL A 78 9.84 20.30 -13.79
C VAL A 78 9.19 19.12 -13.06
N ALA A 79 7.85 19.11 -12.91
CA ALA A 79 7.15 17.97 -12.33
C ALA A 79 7.34 16.68 -13.13
N ALA A 80 7.25 16.76 -14.46
CA ALA A 80 7.47 15.60 -15.34
C ALA A 80 8.89 15.05 -15.24
N GLU A 81 9.90 15.93 -15.16
CA GLU A 81 11.30 15.54 -14.99
C GLU A 81 11.55 14.89 -13.62
N LEU A 82 11.00 15.45 -12.55
CA LEU A 82 11.09 14.89 -11.21
C LEU A 82 10.41 13.51 -11.14
N ILE A 83 9.23 13.36 -11.71
CA ILE A 83 8.49 12.09 -11.78
C ILE A 83 9.29 11.05 -12.59
N HIS A 84 9.87 11.44 -13.73
CA HIS A 84 10.68 10.55 -14.56
C HIS A 84 11.92 10.04 -13.79
N ASN A 85 12.66 10.95 -13.17
CA ASN A 85 13.85 10.60 -12.39
C ASN A 85 13.49 9.70 -11.19
N TRP A 86 12.36 10.00 -10.54
CA TRP A 86 11.84 9.18 -9.44
C TRP A 86 11.55 7.75 -9.87
N PHE A 87 10.81 7.53 -10.95
CA PHE A 87 10.53 6.18 -11.43
C PHE A 87 11.81 5.46 -11.88
N GLY A 88 12.77 6.17 -12.48
CA GLY A 88 14.08 5.61 -12.81
C GLY A 88 14.85 5.11 -11.56
N TRP A 89 14.74 5.80 -10.44
CA TRP A 89 15.29 5.33 -9.16
C TRP A 89 14.50 4.15 -8.60
N MET A 90 13.17 4.19 -8.68
CA MET A 90 12.28 3.13 -8.21
C MET A 90 12.48 1.79 -8.92
N ASP A 91 12.90 1.77 -10.17
CA ASP A 91 13.16 0.54 -10.93
C ASP A 91 14.21 -0.37 -10.26
N TRP A 92 15.06 0.18 -9.41
CA TRP A 92 16.07 -0.54 -8.65
C TRP A 92 15.63 -0.93 -7.23
N GLN A 93 14.45 -0.49 -6.78
CA GLN A 93 13.94 -0.75 -5.45
C GLN A 93 13.01 -1.98 -5.45
N LYS A 94 13.44 -3.08 -4.84
CA LYS A 94 12.65 -4.32 -4.81
C LYS A 94 11.66 -4.38 -3.65
N GLU A 95 11.89 -3.59 -2.63
CA GLU A 95 11.16 -3.61 -1.36
C GLU A 95 10.08 -2.52 -1.26
N LEU A 96 10.04 -1.65 -2.27
CA LEU A 96 9.14 -0.50 -2.33
C LEU A 96 8.13 -0.67 -3.46
N VAL A 97 6.92 -0.23 -3.19
CA VAL A 97 5.89 0.02 -4.21
C VAL A 97 5.53 1.50 -4.15
N CYS A 98 5.43 2.15 -5.29
CA CYS A 98 4.99 3.53 -5.36
C CYS A 98 3.86 3.73 -6.38
N ASN A 99 3.09 4.80 -6.17
CA ASN A 99 2.08 5.25 -7.12
C ASN A 99 1.99 6.78 -7.13
N ILE A 100 1.76 7.35 -8.31
CA ILE A 100 1.35 8.73 -8.49
C ILE A 100 0.01 8.69 -9.23
N GLY A 101 -1.07 8.68 -8.45
CA GLY A 101 -2.44 8.55 -8.96
C GLY A 101 -3.17 9.88 -9.18
N VAL A 102 -2.57 10.98 -8.74
CA VAL A 102 -3.13 12.35 -8.86
C VAL A 102 -2.05 13.26 -9.41
N LEU A 103 -2.36 14.00 -10.47
CA LEU A 103 -1.55 15.08 -11.03
C LEU A 103 -2.49 16.19 -11.50
N GLU A 104 -2.34 17.36 -10.95
CA GLU A 104 -3.17 18.54 -11.20
C GLU A 104 -2.31 19.70 -11.70
N LEU A 105 -2.84 20.49 -12.63
CA LEU A 105 -2.21 21.71 -13.14
C LEU A 105 -3.12 22.91 -12.89
N SER A 106 -2.55 24.02 -12.44
CA SER A 106 -3.30 25.22 -12.07
C SER A 106 -4.00 25.91 -13.25
N SER A 107 -3.38 25.94 -14.43
CA SER A 107 -3.90 26.73 -15.54
C SER A 107 -4.97 26.01 -16.36
N GLY A 108 -4.83 24.71 -16.61
CA GLY A 108 -5.75 23.92 -17.44
C GLY A 108 -5.99 24.47 -18.86
N HIS A 109 -5.15 25.40 -19.36
CA HIS A 109 -5.33 26.10 -20.64
C HIS A 109 -4.13 25.90 -21.57
N VAL A 110 -4.40 25.49 -22.80
CA VAL A 110 -3.38 25.07 -23.78
C VAL A 110 -2.38 26.18 -24.17
N SER A 111 -2.75 27.46 -24.04
CA SER A 111 -1.92 28.60 -24.40
C SER A 111 -1.21 29.24 -23.21
N VAL A 112 -1.22 28.61 -22.04
CA VAL A 112 -0.60 29.14 -20.82
C VAL A 112 0.42 28.13 -20.27
N VAL A 113 1.63 28.62 -20.01
CA VAL A 113 2.64 27.86 -19.25
C VAL A 113 2.12 27.67 -17.84
N PRO A 114 2.03 26.41 -17.30
CA PRO A 114 1.52 26.17 -15.96
C PRO A 114 2.40 26.79 -14.88
N GLU A 115 1.79 27.54 -13.96
CA GLU A 115 2.49 28.10 -12.80
C GLU A 115 2.56 27.15 -11.62
N GLU A 116 1.67 26.14 -11.57
CA GLU A 116 1.69 25.13 -10.54
C GLU A 116 1.34 23.75 -11.11
N ALA A 117 2.12 22.76 -10.70
CA ALA A 117 1.81 21.35 -10.84
C ALA A 117 1.83 20.69 -9.46
N ARG A 118 0.77 19.97 -9.12
CA ARG A 118 0.61 19.29 -7.83
C ARG A 118 0.34 17.81 -8.06
N PHE A 119 1.08 16.95 -7.36
CA PHE A 119 0.83 15.51 -7.43
C PHE A 119 0.98 14.85 -6.05
N VAL A 120 0.41 13.64 -5.93
CA VAL A 120 0.50 12.83 -4.71
C VAL A 120 1.34 11.60 -5.01
N LEU A 121 2.47 11.49 -4.32
CA LEU A 121 3.31 10.29 -4.30
C LEU A 121 2.91 9.43 -3.10
N GLU A 122 2.50 8.20 -3.37
CA GLU A 122 2.26 7.17 -2.35
C GLU A 122 3.39 6.16 -2.38
N LEU A 123 3.92 5.83 -1.19
CA LEU A 123 4.98 4.84 -0.97
C LEU A 123 4.46 3.75 -0.03
N ARG A 124 4.78 2.50 -0.35
CA ARG A 124 4.43 1.33 0.48
C ARG A 124 5.62 0.40 0.64
N SER A 125 5.85 -0.09 1.84
CA SER A 125 6.80 -1.17 2.15
C SER A 125 6.42 -1.85 3.46
N ILE A 126 6.90 -3.08 3.64
CA ILE A 126 6.93 -3.76 4.94
C ILE A 126 8.10 -3.25 5.81
N ASP A 127 9.10 -2.62 5.21
CA ASP A 127 10.23 -1.98 5.88
C ASP A 127 10.02 -0.47 5.92
N ASP A 128 9.66 0.06 7.11
CA ASP A 128 9.45 1.49 7.33
C ASP A 128 10.73 2.30 7.07
N MET A 129 11.92 1.72 7.31
CA MET A 129 13.20 2.39 7.02
C MET A 129 13.42 2.54 5.52
N ALA A 130 12.96 1.59 4.70
CA ALA A 130 13.00 1.72 3.25
C ALA A 130 12.11 2.88 2.77
N VAL A 131 10.93 3.07 3.38
CA VAL A 131 10.05 4.21 3.08
C VAL A 131 10.70 5.53 3.47
N GLU A 132 11.36 5.60 4.63
CA GLU A 132 12.05 6.82 5.06
C GLU A 132 13.23 7.16 4.16
N ARG A 133 14.04 6.18 3.76
CA ARG A 133 15.11 6.37 2.76
C ARG A 133 14.53 6.89 1.44
N ALA A 134 13.43 6.33 0.96
CA ALA A 134 12.75 6.77 -0.25
C ALA A 134 12.24 8.22 -0.16
N CYS A 135 11.67 8.62 0.99
CA CYS A 135 11.27 10.00 1.22
C CYS A 135 12.48 10.97 1.18
N SER A 136 13.60 10.56 1.75
CA SER A 136 14.83 11.36 1.77
C SER A 136 15.42 11.52 0.36
N GLU A 137 15.49 10.45 -0.41
CA GLU A 137 15.94 10.46 -1.81
C GLU A 137 15.06 11.34 -2.68
N PHE A 138 13.72 11.20 -2.55
CA PHE A 138 12.79 12.05 -3.27
C PHE A 138 12.99 13.54 -2.94
N SER A 139 13.19 13.85 -1.66
CA SER A 139 13.46 15.23 -1.21
C SER A 139 14.75 15.79 -1.82
N ALA A 140 15.82 14.98 -1.84
CA ALA A 140 17.09 15.38 -2.46
C ALA A 140 16.95 15.62 -3.98
N MET A 141 16.18 14.79 -4.69
CA MET A 141 15.85 15.04 -6.10
C MET A 141 15.09 16.33 -6.31
N ALA A 142 14.16 16.64 -5.40
CA ALA A 142 13.34 17.86 -5.47
C ALA A 142 14.16 19.15 -5.25
N GLU A 143 15.22 19.13 -4.47
CA GLU A 143 16.11 20.27 -4.23
C GLU A 143 16.82 20.77 -5.51
N ILE A 144 17.01 19.89 -6.50
CA ILE A 144 17.71 20.19 -7.76
C ILE A 144 16.76 20.70 -8.84
N SER A 145 15.51 20.94 -8.52
CA SER A 145 14.40 21.19 -9.48
C SER A 145 14.32 22.65 -10.03
N ALA A 146 15.45 23.34 -10.15
CA ALA A 146 15.48 24.65 -10.83
C ALA A 146 14.95 24.55 -12.29
N PRO A 147 14.25 25.57 -12.82
CA PRO A 147 14.06 26.93 -12.27
C PRO A 147 12.81 27.12 -11.41
N CYS A 148 12.06 26.07 -11.09
CA CYS A 148 10.88 26.13 -10.23
C CYS A 148 11.25 25.87 -8.76
N SER A 149 10.36 26.20 -7.83
CA SER A 149 10.47 25.78 -6.45
C SER A 149 9.60 24.55 -6.20
N VAL A 150 10.08 23.61 -5.40
CA VAL A 150 9.33 22.41 -5.01
C VAL A 150 9.11 22.44 -3.50
N SER A 151 7.88 22.17 -3.09
CA SER A 151 7.53 21.93 -1.68
C SER A 151 6.91 20.55 -1.53
N ILE A 152 7.27 19.87 -0.45
CA ILE A 152 6.80 18.53 -0.11
C ILE A 152 6.11 18.60 1.23
N GLU A 153 4.87 18.13 1.28
CA GLU A 153 4.08 18.00 2.50
C GLU A 153 3.77 16.52 2.75
N LYS A 154 4.09 16.02 3.93
CA LYS A 154 3.75 14.65 4.34
C LYS A 154 2.33 14.63 4.89
N LEU A 155 1.38 14.04 4.16
CA LEU A 155 -0.03 13.94 4.58
C LEU A 155 -0.26 12.99 5.75
N GLY A 156 0.62 12.03 5.93
CA GLY A 156 0.54 11.06 7.02
C GLY A 156 1.35 9.81 6.72
N THR A 157 1.63 9.06 7.77
CA THR A 157 2.28 7.75 7.71
C THR A 157 1.46 6.76 8.52
N LYS A 158 1.14 5.63 7.90
CA LYS A 158 0.72 4.41 8.58
C LYS A 158 1.94 3.49 8.57
N LEU A 159 2.46 3.14 9.73
CA LEU A 159 3.59 2.22 9.83
C LEU A 159 3.21 0.80 9.40
N ALA A 160 4.18 0.04 8.97
CA ALA A 160 4.02 -1.38 8.70
C ALA A 160 3.66 -2.12 9.99
N VAL A 161 2.90 -3.21 9.85
CA VAL A 161 2.48 -4.04 10.97
C VAL A 161 2.93 -5.46 10.71
N LEU A 162 3.84 -5.98 11.54
CA LEU A 162 4.24 -7.39 11.46
C LEU A 162 3.15 -8.27 12.09
N LEU A 163 2.89 -9.39 11.47
CA LEU A 163 1.98 -10.41 12.01
C LEU A 163 2.73 -11.35 12.97
N ASP A 164 1.98 -12.01 13.84
CA ASP A 164 2.58 -12.94 14.85
C ASP A 164 3.32 -14.09 14.16
N GLU A 165 4.62 -14.20 14.42
CA GLU A 165 5.49 -15.20 13.77
C GLU A 165 5.05 -16.63 14.05
N ARG A 166 4.47 -16.92 15.22
CA ARG A 166 3.97 -18.25 15.57
C ARG A 166 2.75 -18.59 14.72
N LEU A 167 1.84 -17.62 14.51
CA LEU A 167 0.68 -17.79 13.65
C LEU A 167 1.09 -17.91 12.18
N VAL A 168 2.01 -17.11 11.70
CA VAL A 168 2.57 -17.21 10.34
C VAL A 168 3.16 -18.62 10.12
N LYS A 169 3.96 -19.12 11.08
CA LYS A 169 4.54 -20.46 11.02
C LYS A 169 3.45 -21.54 11.04
N THR A 170 2.48 -21.45 11.96
CA THR A 170 1.40 -22.42 12.10
C THR A 170 0.53 -22.50 10.86
N ILE A 171 0.17 -21.36 10.26
CA ILE A 171 -0.61 -21.29 9.01
C ILE A 171 0.19 -21.94 7.86
N LYS A 172 1.47 -21.59 7.72
CA LYS A 172 2.36 -22.18 6.71
C LYS A 172 2.43 -23.69 6.83
N GLU A 173 2.63 -24.20 8.05
CA GLU A 173 2.68 -25.64 8.31
C GLU A 173 1.33 -26.32 8.06
N SER A 174 0.22 -25.69 8.41
CA SER A 174 -1.13 -26.20 8.14
C SER A 174 -1.39 -26.34 6.65
N ALA A 175 -0.99 -25.34 5.85
CA ALA A 175 -1.09 -25.39 4.39
C ALA A 175 -0.22 -26.50 3.78
N ALA A 176 1.05 -26.60 4.22
CA ALA A 176 1.99 -27.61 3.73
C ALA A 176 1.53 -29.03 4.08
N ASN A 177 1.03 -29.27 5.30
CA ASN A 177 0.52 -30.58 5.72
C ASN A 177 -0.77 -30.98 5.00
N ALA A 178 -1.56 -30.01 4.56
CA ALA A 178 -2.72 -30.26 3.70
C ALA A 178 -2.33 -30.54 2.23
N GLY A 179 -1.03 -30.50 1.89
CA GLY A 179 -0.50 -30.77 0.55
C GLY A 179 -0.58 -29.58 -0.41
N TYR A 180 -0.80 -28.36 0.10
CA TYR A 180 -0.90 -27.16 -0.73
C TYR A 180 0.44 -26.45 -0.88
N SER A 181 0.69 -25.87 -2.05
CA SER A 181 1.79 -24.95 -2.28
C SER A 181 1.57 -23.67 -1.46
N VAL A 182 2.62 -23.17 -0.80
CA VAL A 182 2.51 -22.03 0.12
C VAL A 182 3.66 -21.05 -0.06
N ALA A 183 3.35 -19.74 -0.01
CA ALA A 183 4.35 -18.69 0.05
C ALA A 183 4.12 -17.76 1.24
N VAL A 184 5.21 -17.40 1.93
CA VAL A 184 5.20 -16.31 2.89
C VAL A 184 5.50 -15.02 2.12
N MET A 185 4.69 -13.98 2.32
CA MET A 185 4.74 -12.74 1.55
C MET A 185 4.20 -11.57 2.38
N PRO A 186 4.59 -10.31 2.11
CA PRO A 186 3.89 -9.18 2.71
C PRO A 186 2.51 -8.99 2.09
N SER A 187 1.56 -8.44 2.86
CA SER A 187 0.34 -7.88 2.29
C SER A 187 0.59 -6.45 1.83
N SER A 188 0.40 -6.19 0.53
CA SER A 188 0.51 -4.84 -0.05
C SER A 188 -0.77 -4.01 0.10
N ALA A 189 -1.87 -4.62 0.56
CA ALA A 189 -3.12 -3.95 0.87
C ALA A 189 -3.26 -3.68 2.38
N SER A 190 -4.08 -2.69 2.74
CA SER A 190 -4.50 -2.48 4.13
C SER A 190 -5.63 -3.43 4.49
N HIS A 191 -5.62 -3.96 5.71
CA HIS A 191 -6.63 -4.87 6.22
C HIS A 191 -7.11 -4.45 7.61
N ASP A 192 -8.30 -4.89 8.00
CA ASP A 192 -8.84 -4.73 9.35
C ASP A 192 -8.01 -5.47 10.40
N SER A 193 -7.20 -6.44 9.97
CA SER A 193 -6.18 -7.12 10.77
C SER A 193 -5.11 -6.17 11.31
N SER A 194 -4.82 -5.04 10.63
CA SER A 194 -3.78 -4.07 11.05
C SER A 194 -3.96 -3.55 12.47
N PRO A 195 -5.11 -2.97 12.86
CA PRO A 195 -5.30 -2.49 14.22
C PRO A 195 -5.30 -3.63 15.25
N LEU A 196 -5.80 -4.82 14.90
CA LEU A 196 -5.85 -5.96 15.79
C LEU A 196 -4.46 -6.52 16.09
N ALA A 197 -3.56 -6.53 15.12
CA ALA A 197 -2.19 -7.02 15.28
C ALA A 197 -1.35 -6.22 16.29
N HIS A 198 -1.78 -5.01 16.66
CA HIS A 198 -1.17 -4.25 17.76
C HIS A 198 -1.62 -4.68 19.16
N VAL A 199 -2.69 -5.46 19.25
CA VAL A 199 -3.36 -5.77 20.53
C VAL A 199 -3.37 -7.26 20.84
N ILE A 200 -3.61 -8.10 19.84
CA ILE A 200 -3.65 -9.55 19.97
C ILE A 200 -2.83 -10.22 18.87
N PRO A 201 -2.31 -11.45 19.12
CA PRO A 201 -1.66 -12.23 18.07
C PRO A 201 -2.55 -12.34 16.84
N THR A 202 -2.05 -11.89 15.69
CA THR A 202 -2.84 -11.83 14.46
C THR A 202 -2.10 -12.54 13.33
N GLY A 203 -2.83 -13.35 12.55
CA GLY A 203 -2.36 -14.04 11.36
C GLY A 203 -3.32 -13.84 10.19
N MET A 204 -2.84 -14.07 8.96
CA MET A 204 -3.66 -13.99 7.76
C MET A 204 -3.41 -15.17 6.83
N ILE A 205 -4.44 -15.56 6.10
CA ILE A 205 -4.41 -16.57 5.04
C ILE A 205 -4.88 -15.90 3.76
N PHE A 206 -4.05 -15.92 2.71
CA PHE A 206 -4.42 -15.42 1.40
C PHE A 206 -4.76 -16.55 0.43
N VAL A 207 -5.73 -16.25 -0.45
CA VAL A 207 -6.08 -17.06 -1.61
C VAL A 207 -5.87 -16.27 -2.89
N PRO A 208 -5.61 -16.94 -4.04
CA PRO A 208 -5.41 -16.28 -5.32
C PRO A 208 -6.60 -15.41 -5.71
N SER A 209 -6.32 -14.23 -6.25
CA SER A 209 -7.29 -13.34 -6.90
C SER A 209 -7.15 -13.49 -8.42
N HIS A 210 -8.26 -13.76 -9.11
CA HIS A 210 -8.26 -13.94 -10.56
C HIS A 210 -7.77 -12.68 -11.29
N ASN A 211 -6.70 -12.82 -12.06
CA ASN A 211 -5.97 -11.72 -12.72
C ASN A 211 -5.48 -10.62 -11.76
N GLY A 212 -5.50 -10.84 -10.45
CA GLY A 212 -5.18 -9.83 -9.46
C GLY A 212 -6.18 -8.67 -9.38
N ILE A 213 -7.38 -8.83 -9.94
CA ILE A 213 -8.41 -7.79 -9.94
C ILE A 213 -8.98 -7.65 -8.54
N SER A 214 -9.01 -6.41 -8.04
CA SER A 214 -9.64 -6.05 -6.77
C SER A 214 -10.30 -4.68 -6.85
N HIS A 215 -11.37 -4.48 -6.06
CA HIS A 215 -12.21 -3.28 -6.01
C HIS A 215 -12.87 -2.90 -7.34
N LEU A 216 -12.96 -3.83 -8.29
CA LEU A 216 -13.54 -3.63 -9.61
C LEU A 216 -14.55 -4.74 -9.93
N LYS A 217 -15.43 -4.46 -10.92
CA LYS A 217 -16.32 -5.46 -11.45
C LYS A 217 -15.49 -6.57 -12.13
N GLY A 218 -15.51 -7.76 -11.61
CA GLY A 218 -14.69 -8.89 -12.06
C GLY A 218 -13.73 -9.41 -10.98
N GLU A 219 -13.74 -8.82 -9.78
CA GLU A 219 -13.09 -9.40 -8.60
C GLU A 219 -13.66 -10.80 -8.37
N PHE A 220 -12.78 -11.79 -8.35
CA PHE A 220 -13.19 -13.18 -8.27
C PHE A 220 -12.10 -14.08 -7.69
N THR A 221 -12.50 -15.04 -6.88
CA THR A 221 -11.70 -16.15 -6.39
C THR A 221 -12.47 -17.45 -6.64
N SER A 222 -11.80 -18.50 -7.09
CA SER A 222 -12.45 -19.76 -7.40
C SER A 222 -13.00 -20.47 -6.16
N ASN A 223 -14.09 -21.22 -6.30
CA ASN A 223 -14.63 -22.05 -5.23
C ASN A 223 -13.60 -23.06 -4.71
N SER A 224 -12.71 -23.57 -5.57
CA SER A 224 -11.63 -24.49 -5.16
C SER A 224 -10.64 -23.80 -4.23
N ASP A 225 -10.29 -22.54 -4.50
CA ASP A 225 -9.38 -21.77 -3.64
C ASP A 225 -10.03 -21.42 -2.30
N LEU A 226 -11.31 -21.07 -2.30
CA LEU A 226 -12.08 -20.87 -1.07
C LEU A 226 -12.17 -22.14 -0.20
N ILE A 227 -12.38 -23.31 -0.82
CA ILE A 227 -12.41 -24.58 -0.10
C ILE A 227 -11.03 -24.93 0.50
N ARG A 228 -9.93 -24.69 -0.27
CA ARG A 228 -8.56 -24.90 0.23
C ARG A 228 -8.27 -24.02 1.43
N SER A 229 -8.57 -22.77 1.34
CA SER A 229 -8.32 -21.82 2.44
C SER A 229 -9.14 -22.13 3.70
N ALA A 230 -10.40 -22.54 3.54
CA ALA A 230 -11.23 -22.97 4.67
C ALA A 230 -10.66 -24.23 5.36
N LYS A 231 -10.07 -25.15 4.60
CA LYS A 231 -9.38 -26.31 5.18
C LYS A 231 -8.12 -25.91 5.95
N VAL A 232 -7.32 -24.98 5.38
CA VAL A 232 -6.13 -24.45 6.06
C VAL A 232 -6.53 -23.71 7.34
N LEU A 233 -7.55 -22.85 7.27
CA LEU A 233 -8.08 -22.15 8.45
C LEU A 233 -8.51 -23.14 9.55
N LYS A 234 -9.30 -24.16 9.18
CA LYS A 234 -9.73 -25.20 10.14
C LYS A 234 -8.52 -25.89 10.79
N GLU A 235 -7.56 -26.33 9.99
CA GLU A 235 -6.36 -27.01 10.52
C GLU A 235 -5.54 -26.10 11.43
N THR A 236 -5.41 -24.82 11.05
CA THR A 236 -4.73 -23.81 11.86
C THR A 236 -5.44 -23.61 13.21
N LEU A 237 -6.76 -23.48 13.22
CA LEU A 237 -7.54 -23.30 14.45
C LEU A 237 -7.41 -24.49 15.39
N LEU A 238 -7.42 -25.73 14.87
CA LEU A 238 -7.20 -26.93 15.69
C LEU A 238 -5.81 -26.92 16.35
N ARG A 239 -4.76 -26.56 15.61
CA ARG A 239 -3.39 -26.51 16.14
C ARG A 239 -3.19 -25.40 17.17
N ILE A 240 -3.86 -24.24 16.98
CA ILE A 240 -3.82 -23.15 17.95
C ILE A 240 -4.54 -23.55 19.23
N GLY A 241 -5.70 -24.20 19.15
CA GLY A 241 -6.46 -24.65 20.31
C GLY A 241 -5.69 -25.59 21.24
N ASP A 242 -4.69 -26.30 20.72
CA ASP A 242 -3.81 -27.17 21.50
C ASP A 242 -2.57 -26.43 22.07
N SER A 243 -2.32 -25.18 21.68
CA SER A 243 -1.05 -24.48 21.92
C SER A 243 -1.18 -23.11 22.61
N PHE A 244 -2.40 -22.54 22.77
CA PHE A 244 -2.69 -21.24 23.37
C PHE A 244 -3.55 -21.33 24.64
#